data_67ee1f50827e1919f809f26049f702e8
#
_entry.id   67ee1f50827e1919f809f26049f702e8
#
_cell.length_a   1.000
_cell.length_b   1.000
_cell.length_c   1.000
_cell.angle_alpha   90.00
_cell.angle_beta   90.00
_cell.angle_gamma   90.00
#
_symmetry.space_group_name_H-M   'P 1'
#
loop_
_entity.id
_entity.type
_entity.pdbx_description
1 polymer ?
#
loop_
_entity_poly.entity_id
_entity_poly.type
_entity_poly.pdbx_seq_one_letter_code
_entity_poly.pdbx_strand_id
1 'polypeptide(L)'
;MNSYQDKIRNFSIIAHIDHGKSTLADRILEKTGSVSQREMKDQFLDNMELERERGITIKLQTSRLIYNAKDGNEYIFNLIDTPGHVDFTYEVSRSLAACEGAVLVVDATQGVEAQTLANVYLALDEDLEILPCLNKIDLPSARCDEVKEEIEDVIGIEAMDAPLVSAKEGLGIEDLLESIVKSVPAPKGDVNGKLKALIFDSYYDNYKGVIIYARVFDGRVKPGEIIRLMNSKTKYEVTEVGILSPRSVMKKELKAGEVGYILASIKQVRDARVGDTITLDEDPADEPLPGYKKAQSMVYCGIYPAEGEKYENVKDALEKLQVNDAAFNFEPETSKALGFGFRCGFLGLLHMEIIVERLEREFNLAVITTSPSVIYKVIGVDGSETMVQNPSNLPDLTTIKHLEEPIVKADIMIPKEYVGNIMEICQDRRGKLLHMEYITEDRVQLHYEMPLNEVIYDFFDALKSKTRGYGSLDYEFVRYEPSKLVKMDILLNKELVDAFSMIVHESKAYQRGKFVCEKLKEVIPMHQFEVPIQASIGQKVIARATVRAYRKDVIAKCYGGDISRKKKLLEKQKEGKKRMRQFGRVEVPQEAFTAVLKYDENK
;
A
#
# COMPACT_ATOMS: atom_id res chain seq x y z
N MET A 1 -19.29 -8.49 -40.65
CA MET A 1 -17.83 -8.28 -40.72
C MET A 1 -17.30 -8.40 -39.33
N ASN A 2 -16.71 -9.52 -38.96
CA ASN A 2 -16.07 -9.58 -37.63
C ASN A 2 -14.82 -8.70 -37.69
N SER A 3 -14.91 -7.53 -37.16
CA SER A 3 -13.73 -6.68 -37.06
C SER A 3 -12.72 -7.33 -36.12
N TYR A 4 -11.45 -6.99 -36.27
CA TYR A 4 -10.41 -7.49 -35.38
C TYR A 4 -10.73 -7.17 -33.89
N GLN A 5 -11.35 -6.01 -33.65
CA GLN A 5 -11.78 -5.57 -32.33
C GLN A 5 -12.85 -6.46 -31.70
N ASP A 6 -13.80 -7.03 -32.51
CA ASP A 6 -14.88 -7.90 -32.00
C ASP A 6 -14.32 -9.15 -31.29
N LYS A 7 -13.07 -9.51 -31.56
CA LYS A 7 -12.37 -10.65 -30.99
C LYS A 7 -11.50 -10.31 -29.78
N ILE A 8 -11.43 -9.05 -29.36
CA ILE A 8 -10.65 -8.62 -28.20
C ILE A 8 -11.54 -8.62 -26.96
N ARG A 9 -10.98 -9.08 -25.84
CA ARG A 9 -11.57 -9.02 -24.50
C ARG A 9 -10.52 -8.47 -23.53
N ASN A 10 -10.73 -7.25 -23.05
CA ASN A 10 -9.89 -6.63 -22.05
C ASN A 10 -10.59 -6.76 -20.70
N PHE A 11 -9.99 -7.50 -19.79
CA PHE A 11 -10.60 -7.75 -18.49
C PHE A 11 -9.55 -7.81 -17.39
N SER A 12 -10.01 -7.48 -16.20
CA SER A 12 -9.23 -7.61 -14.96
C SER A 12 -9.83 -8.71 -14.08
N ILE A 13 -9.01 -9.26 -13.18
CA ILE A 13 -9.48 -10.14 -12.12
C ILE A 13 -9.49 -9.35 -10.81
N ILE A 14 -10.65 -9.21 -10.21
CA ILE A 14 -10.86 -8.57 -8.92
C ILE A 14 -11.27 -9.61 -7.87
N ALA A 15 -10.68 -9.52 -6.68
CA ALA A 15 -10.94 -10.48 -5.61
C ALA A 15 -10.56 -9.87 -4.26
N HIS A 16 -11.13 -10.43 -3.20
CA HIS A 16 -10.57 -10.26 -1.86
C HIS A 16 -9.23 -10.98 -1.71
N ILE A 17 -8.42 -10.60 -0.73
CA ILE A 17 -7.17 -11.30 -0.38
C ILE A 17 -7.50 -12.77 -0.09
N ASP A 18 -6.64 -13.68 -0.53
CA ASP A 18 -6.75 -15.13 -0.35
C ASP A 18 -7.94 -15.81 -1.07
N HIS A 19 -8.75 -15.11 -1.87
CA HIS A 19 -9.79 -15.74 -2.69
C HIS A 19 -9.23 -16.52 -3.90
N GLY A 20 -7.91 -16.47 -4.14
CA GLY A 20 -7.22 -17.27 -5.14
C GLY A 20 -7.07 -16.60 -6.51
N LYS A 21 -7.02 -15.27 -6.55
CA LYS A 21 -6.84 -14.45 -7.75
C LYS A 21 -5.62 -14.86 -8.58
N SER A 22 -4.41 -14.84 -7.99
CA SER A 22 -3.15 -15.16 -8.68
C SER A 22 -3.12 -16.62 -9.16
N THR A 23 -3.66 -17.55 -8.36
CA THR A 23 -3.79 -18.96 -8.76
C THR A 23 -4.74 -19.11 -9.97
N LEU A 24 -5.84 -18.34 -10.01
CA LEU A 24 -6.76 -18.36 -11.14
C LEU A 24 -6.11 -17.79 -12.40
N ALA A 25 -5.37 -16.69 -12.27
CA ALA A 25 -4.60 -16.12 -13.37
C ALA A 25 -3.60 -17.11 -13.95
N ASP A 26 -2.89 -17.86 -13.10
CA ASP A 26 -1.99 -18.94 -13.54
C ASP A 26 -2.71 -20.03 -14.35
N ARG A 27 -3.90 -20.44 -13.90
CA ARG A 27 -4.69 -21.45 -14.64
C ARG A 27 -5.20 -20.94 -15.98
N ILE A 28 -5.54 -19.66 -16.07
CA ILE A 28 -5.90 -19.02 -17.35
C ILE A 28 -4.70 -19.04 -18.31
N LEU A 29 -3.50 -18.68 -17.83
CA LEU A 29 -2.25 -18.73 -18.61
C LEU A 29 -1.93 -20.14 -19.10
N GLU A 30 -2.07 -21.13 -18.23
CA GLU A 30 -1.84 -22.54 -18.56
C GLU A 30 -2.84 -23.04 -19.62
N LYS A 31 -4.14 -22.79 -19.40
CA LYS A 31 -5.22 -23.26 -20.28
C LYS A 31 -5.17 -22.65 -21.68
N THR A 32 -4.74 -21.39 -21.79
CA THR A 32 -4.54 -20.70 -23.07
C THR A 32 -3.22 -21.09 -23.77
N GLY A 33 -2.38 -21.92 -23.12
CA GLY A 33 -1.09 -22.35 -23.68
C GLY A 33 -0.07 -21.21 -23.86
N SER A 34 -0.29 -20.08 -23.20
CA SER A 34 0.58 -18.90 -23.30
C SER A 34 1.93 -19.10 -22.61
N VAL A 35 1.99 -20.04 -21.65
CA VAL A 35 3.20 -20.47 -20.93
C VAL A 35 3.32 -21.96 -21.04
N SER A 36 4.51 -22.46 -21.38
CA SER A 36 4.75 -23.91 -21.42
C SER A 36 4.72 -24.50 -20.01
N GLN A 37 4.25 -25.75 -19.86
CA GLN A 37 4.23 -26.45 -18.56
C GLN A 37 5.59 -26.50 -17.86
N ARG A 38 6.70 -26.43 -18.61
CA ARG A 38 8.07 -26.44 -18.04
C ARG A 38 8.49 -25.08 -17.49
N GLU A 39 7.90 -23.99 -17.99
CA GLU A 39 8.19 -22.62 -17.57
C GLU A 39 7.22 -22.13 -16.50
N MET A 40 6.09 -22.85 -16.33
CA MET A 40 5.07 -22.49 -15.35
C MET A 40 5.62 -22.61 -13.93
N LYS A 41 5.44 -21.57 -13.15
CA LYS A 41 5.76 -21.47 -11.72
C LYS A 41 4.53 -20.94 -11.01
N ASP A 42 4.37 -21.27 -9.76
CA ASP A 42 3.31 -20.72 -8.93
C ASP A 42 3.42 -19.19 -8.92
N GLN A 43 2.28 -18.52 -9.07
CA GLN A 43 2.19 -17.05 -9.16
C GLN A 43 3.09 -16.49 -10.28
N PHE A 44 2.89 -17.02 -11.48
CA PHE A 44 3.73 -16.71 -12.64
C PHE A 44 3.72 -15.21 -13.01
N LEU A 45 2.58 -14.53 -12.86
CA LEU A 45 2.45 -13.10 -13.12
C LEU A 45 3.10 -12.26 -12.01
N ASP A 46 3.23 -12.79 -10.80
CA ASP A 46 3.89 -12.09 -9.70
C ASP A 46 5.42 -12.13 -9.91
N ASN A 47 5.94 -11.10 -10.56
CA ASN A 47 7.34 -11.05 -10.98
C ASN A 47 8.30 -10.74 -9.84
N MET A 48 7.83 -10.10 -8.78
CA MET A 48 8.64 -9.75 -7.62
C MET A 48 8.73 -10.94 -6.65
N GLU A 49 9.91 -11.19 -6.11
CA GLU A 49 10.09 -12.20 -5.06
C GLU A 49 9.21 -11.90 -3.83
N LEU A 50 9.08 -10.62 -3.52
CA LEU A 50 8.27 -10.12 -2.43
C LEU A 50 6.76 -10.41 -2.59
N GLU A 51 6.23 -10.33 -3.82
CA GLU A 51 4.84 -10.71 -4.13
C GLU A 51 4.58 -12.18 -3.79
N ARG A 52 5.49 -13.06 -4.22
CA ARG A 52 5.40 -14.50 -3.98
C ARG A 52 5.56 -14.89 -2.51
N GLU A 53 6.48 -14.23 -1.79
CA GLU A 53 6.68 -14.47 -0.35
C GLU A 53 5.47 -14.05 0.47
N ARG A 54 4.85 -12.91 0.13
CA ARG A 54 3.69 -12.37 0.85
C ARG A 54 2.36 -12.91 0.34
N GLY A 55 2.34 -13.61 -0.80
CA GLY A 55 1.13 -14.16 -1.43
C GLY A 55 0.17 -13.08 -1.94
N ILE A 56 0.66 -11.87 -2.24
CA ILE A 56 -0.14 -10.74 -2.70
C ILE A 56 0.46 -10.15 -3.98
N THR A 57 -0.38 -9.80 -4.94
CA THR A 57 0.04 -8.99 -6.08
C THR A 57 0.25 -7.54 -5.61
N ILE A 58 1.43 -6.99 -5.85
CA ILE A 58 1.81 -5.62 -5.49
C ILE A 58 1.71 -4.72 -6.72
N LYS A 59 2.26 -5.19 -7.84
CA LYS A 59 2.31 -4.43 -9.08
C LYS A 59 1.40 -5.01 -10.13
N LEU A 60 0.70 -4.11 -10.81
CA LEU A 60 -0.12 -4.42 -11.98
C LEU A 60 0.71 -5.16 -13.03
N GLN A 61 0.16 -6.27 -13.54
CA GLN A 61 0.74 -7.05 -14.63
C GLN A 61 -0.27 -7.21 -15.76
N THR A 62 0.20 -7.12 -16.99
CA THR A 62 -0.66 -7.35 -18.16
C THR A 62 -0.16 -8.53 -18.96
N SER A 63 -1.07 -9.35 -19.46
CA SER A 63 -0.72 -10.46 -20.34
C SER A 63 -1.74 -10.60 -21.46
N ARG A 64 -1.25 -10.65 -22.71
CA ARG A 64 -2.06 -10.96 -23.87
C ARG A 64 -2.04 -12.45 -24.14
N LEU A 65 -3.21 -13.05 -24.17
CA LEU A 65 -3.44 -14.47 -24.33
C LEU A 65 -4.26 -14.72 -25.60
N ILE A 66 -4.10 -15.89 -26.20
CA ILE A 66 -4.92 -16.33 -27.33
C ILE A 66 -5.79 -17.48 -26.84
N TYR A 67 -7.09 -17.34 -27.03
CA TYR A 67 -8.06 -18.35 -26.65
C TYR A 67 -8.87 -18.84 -27.87
N ASN A 68 -8.87 -20.15 -28.11
CA ASN A 68 -9.70 -20.79 -29.13
C ASN A 68 -11.02 -21.22 -28.49
N ALA A 69 -12.08 -20.44 -28.73
CA ALA A 69 -13.37 -20.65 -28.11
C ALA A 69 -14.16 -21.79 -28.78
N LYS A 70 -15.19 -22.30 -28.07
CA LYS A 70 -16.08 -23.38 -28.57
C LYS A 70 -16.87 -22.98 -29.82
N ASP A 71 -17.02 -21.68 -30.10
CA ASP A 71 -17.65 -21.15 -31.32
C ASP A 71 -16.77 -21.25 -32.56
N GLY A 72 -15.55 -21.77 -32.44
CA GLY A 72 -14.57 -21.93 -33.51
C GLY A 72 -13.78 -20.66 -33.84
N ASN A 73 -13.96 -19.59 -33.12
CA ASN A 73 -13.18 -18.36 -33.28
C ASN A 73 -12.00 -18.29 -32.32
N GLU A 74 -10.95 -17.60 -32.78
CA GLU A 74 -9.82 -17.23 -31.96
C GLU A 74 -10.08 -15.84 -31.32
N TYR A 75 -10.00 -15.75 -29.99
CA TYR A 75 -10.15 -14.53 -29.24
C TYR A 75 -8.82 -14.07 -28.64
N ILE A 76 -8.67 -12.77 -28.53
CA ILE A 76 -7.52 -12.11 -27.90
C ILE A 76 -7.96 -11.64 -26.53
N PHE A 77 -7.40 -12.23 -25.49
CA PHE A 77 -7.61 -11.84 -24.12
C PHE A 77 -6.45 -10.96 -23.64
N ASN A 78 -6.74 -9.77 -23.21
CA ASN A 78 -5.81 -8.92 -22.48
C ASN A 78 -6.20 -8.98 -21.01
N LEU A 79 -5.52 -9.85 -20.28
CA LEU A 79 -5.66 -9.99 -18.84
C LEU A 79 -4.82 -8.90 -18.16
N ILE A 80 -5.45 -8.09 -17.31
CA ILE A 80 -4.79 -7.10 -16.47
C ILE A 80 -4.96 -7.56 -15.02
N ASP A 81 -3.88 -8.10 -14.45
CA ASP A 81 -3.88 -8.57 -13.05
C ASP A 81 -3.70 -7.40 -12.10
N THR A 82 -4.57 -7.32 -11.07
CA THR A 82 -4.65 -6.19 -10.13
C THR A 82 -4.25 -6.62 -8.72
N PRO A 83 -3.69 -5.72 -7.90
CA PRO A 83 -3.59 -5.97 -6.47
C PRO A 83 -4.96 -6.24 -5.83
N GLY A 84 -4.98 -7.02 -4.75
CA GLY A 84 -6.22 -7.32 -4.00
C GLY A 84 -6.34 -6.61 -2.65
N HIS A 85 -5.34 -5.83 -2.24
CA HIS A 85 -5.29 -5.19 -0.91
C HIS A 85 -5.80 -3.75 -0.96
N VAL A 86 -6.47 -3.29 0.13
CA VAL A 86 -7.03 -1.94 0.25
C VAL A 86 -6.01 -0.82 0.00
N ASP A 87 -4.77 -0.99 0.42
CA ASP A 87 -3.69 0.00 0.19
C ASP A 87 -3.43 0.25 -1.30
N PHE A 88 -3.82 -0.67 -2.19
CA PHE A 88 -3.59 -0.60 -3.64
C PHE A 88 -4.85 -0.28 -4.45
N THR A 89 -5.88 0.27 -3.82
CA THR A 89 -7.14 0.67 -4.49
C THR A 89 -6.90 1.58 -5.69
N TYR A 90 -5.86 2.43 -5.63
CA TYR A 90 -5.47 3.29 -6.74
C TYR A 90 -4.97 2.50 -7.97
N GLU A 91 -4.18 1.44 -7.75
CA GLU A 91 -3.71 0.52 -8.80
C GLU A 91 -4.89 -0.24 -9.41
N VAL A 92 -5.84 -0.68 -8.59
CA VAL A 92 -7.06 -1.35 -9.04
C VAL A 92 -7.87 -0.44 -9.96
N SER A 93 -8.18 0.78 -9.56
CA SER A 93 -8.93 1.76 -10.37
C SER A 93 -8.27 1.99 -11.74
N ARG A 94 -6.94 2.14 -11.80
CA ARG A 94 -6.21 2.33 -13.06
C ARG A 94 -6.32 1.14 -14.01
N SER A 95 -6.28 -0.06 -13.43
CA SER A 95 -6.39 -1.29 -14.20
C SER A 95 -7.76 -1.46 -14.79
N LEU A 96 -8.80 -1.17 -13.99
CA LEU A 96 -10.19 -1.25 -14.39
C LEU A 96 -10.50 -0.29 -15.55
N ALA A 97 -10.03 0.95 -15.48
CA ALA A 97 -10.21 1.92 -16.56
C ALA A 97 -9.58 1.50 -17.92
N ALA A 98 -8.69 0.51 -17.93
CA ALA A 98 -8.13 -0.06 -19.16
C ALA A 98 -8.92 -1.28 -19.69
N CYS A 99 -9.99 -1.69 -19.00
CA CYS A 99 -10.79 -2.88 -19.28
C CYS A 99 -12.19 -2.55 -19.76
N GLU A 100 -12.86 -3.56 -20.32
CA GLU A 100 -14.30 -3.56 -20.60
C GLU A 100 -15.06 -4.51 -19.67
N GLY A 101 -14.37 -5.35 -18.91
CA GLY A 101 -15.00 -6.26 -17.95
C GLY A 101 -14.10 -6.59 -16.78
N ALA A 102 -14.72 -7.09 -15.71
CA ALA A 102 -14.03 -7.57 -14.52
C ALA A 102 -14.54 -8.94 -14.11
N VAL A 103 -13.64 -9.89 -13.88
CA VAL A 103 -13.96 -11.21 -13.31
C VAL A 103 -13.88 -11.08 -11.79
N LEU A 104 -15.04 -11.15 -11.13
CA LEU A 104 -15.16 -11.08 -9.68
C LEU A 104 -15.00 -12.47 -9.09
N VAL A 105 -13.87 -12.74 -8.44
CA VAL A 105 -13.59 -14.04 -7.82
C VAL A 105 -14.02 -14.03 -6.36
N VAL A 106 -14.94 -14.90 -6.03
CA VAL A 106 -15.46 -15.08 -4.66
C VAL A 106 -15.12 -16.48 -4.17
N ASP A 107 -14.58 -16.59 -2.96
CA ASP A 107 -14.32 -17.87 -2.31
C ASP A 107 -15.65 -18.52 -1.90
N ALA A 108 -15.96 -19.72 -2.41
CA ALA A 108 -17.19 -20.45 -2.11
C ALA A 108 -17.33 -20.85 -0.63
N THR A 109 -16.27 -20.72 0.17
CA THR A 109 -16.29 -21.02 1.61
C THR A 109 -16.49 -19.78 2.47
N GLN A 110 -16.03 -18.60 1.99
CA GLN A 110 -16.06 -17.34 2.74
C GLN A 110 -17.18 -16.41 2.29
N GLY A 111 -17.56 -16.44 1.00
CA GLY A 111 -18.57 -15.56 0.43
C GLY A 111 -18.09 -14.13 0.18
N VAL A 112 -19.00 -13.17 0.22
CA VAL A 112 -18.71 -11.75 -0.05
C VAL A 112 -17.98 -11.13 1.14
N GLU A 113 -16.88 -10.43 0.90
CA GLU A 113 -16.03 -9.75 1.89
C GLU A 113 -16.02 -8.22 1.62
N ALA A 114 -15.55 -7.41 2.58
CA ALA A 114 -15.55 -5.94 2.46
C ALA A 114 -14.81 -5.45 1.19
N GLN A 115 -13.64 -6.00 0.88
CA GLN A 115 -12.90 -5.66 -0.33
C GLN A 115 -13.57 -6.14 -1.61
N THR A 116 -14.41 -7.18 -1.55
CA THR A 116 -15.23 -7.63 -2.68
C THR A 116 -16.16 -6.50 -3.11
N LEU A 117 -16.87 -5.89 -2.15
CA LEU A 117 -17.77 -4.77 -2.38
C LEU A 117 -17.02 -3.53 -2.89
N ALA A 118 -15.91 -3.17 -2.23
CA ALA A 118 -15.09 -2.02 -2.65
C ALA A 118 -14.62 -2.15 -4.11
N ASN A 119 -14.11 -3.32 -4.50
CA ASN A 119 -13.67 -3.58 -5.86
C ASN A 119 -14.81 -3.58 -6.88
N VAL A 120 -15.98 -4.07 -6.49
CA VAL A 120 -17.19 -4.02 -7.34
C VAL A 120 -17.61 -2.58 -7.60
N TYR A 121 -17.65 -1.73 -6.57
CA TYR A 121 -17.98 -0.31 -6.75
C TYR A 121 -16.99 0.40 -7.68
N LEU A 122 -15.69 0.11 -7.55
CA LEU A 122 -14.69 0.64 -8.48
C LEU A 122 -14.91 0.18 -9.92
N ALA A 123 -15.34 -1.06 -10.13
CA ALA A 123 -15.65 -1.58 -11.47
C ALA A 123 -16.93 -0.96 -12.04
N LEU A 124 -17.93 -0.69 -11.20
CA LEU A 124 -19.17 0.00 -11.59
C LEU A 124 -18.91 1.48 -11.91
N ASP A 125 -18.04 2.15 -11.19
CA ASP A 125 -17.64 3.54 -11.47
C ASP A 125 -16.99 3.69 -12.86
N GLU A 126 -16.36 2.63 -13.37
CA GLU A 126 -15.76 2.56 -14.72
C GLU A 126 -16.71 1.95 -15.78
N ASP A 127 -17.98 1.72 -15.44
CA ASP A 127 -19.01 1.13 -16.32
C ASP A 127 -18.62 -0.25 -16.90
N LEU A 128 -17.96 -1.10 -16.09
CA LEU A 128 -17.50 -2.41 -16.52
C LEU A 128 -18.58 -3.49 -16.38
N GLU A 129 -18.56 -4.44 -17.30
CA GLU A 129 -19.32 -5.70 -17.15
C GLU A 129 -18.66 -6.58 -16.07
N ILE A 130 -19.40 -6.93 -15.03
CA ILE A 130 -18.88 -7.74 -13.92
C ILE A 130 -19.35 -9.18 -14.07
N LEU A 131 -18.39 -10.09 -14.21
CA LEU A 131 -18.62 -11.54 -14.30
C LEU A 131 -18.26 -12.20 -12.97
N PRO A 132 -19.24 -12.60 -12.12
CA PRO A 132 -18.96 -13.33 -10.90
C PRO A 132 -18.44 -14.75 -11.20
N CYS A 133 -17.53 -15.24 -10.38
CA CYS A 133 -16.92 -16.56 -10.46
C CYS A 133 -16.65 -17.10 -9.05
N LEU A 134 -17.16 -18.29 -8.72
CA LEU A 134 -16.95 -18.91 -7.43
C LEU A 134 -15.75 -19.83 -7.47
N ASN A 135 -14.77 -19.57 -6.61
CA ASN A 135 -13.53 -20.35 -6.51
C ASN A 135 -13.51 -21.23 -5.26
N LYS A 136 -12.58 -22.18 -5.23
CA LYS A 136 -12.35 -23.16 -4.14
C LYS A 136 -13.52 -24.12 -3.92
N ILE A 137 -14.20 -24.48 -4.99
CA ILE A 137 -15.32 -25.45 -4.93
C ILE A 137 -14.87 -26.87 -4.55
N ASP A 138 -13.56 -27.15 -4.58
CA ASP A 138 -12.94 -28.40 -4.15
C ASP A 138 -12.95 -28.59 -2.62
N LEU A 139 -13.17 -27.52 -1.86
CA LEU A 139 -13.17 -27.58 -0.41
C LEU A 139 -14.50 -28.15 0.13
N PRO A 140 -14.48 -29.03 1.15
CA PRO A 140 -15.69 -29.62 1.72
C PRO A 140 -16.66 -28.59 2.35
N SER A 141 -16.15 -27.39 2.69
CA SER A 141 -16.93 -26.29 3.26
C SER A 141 -17.49 -25.33 2.21
N ALA A 142 -17.34 -25.64 0.91
CA ALA A 142 -17.87 -24.79 -0.15
C ALA A 142 -19.42 -24.79 -0.16
N ARG A 143 -20.02 -23.58 -0.20
CA ARG A 143 -21.45 -23.33 -0.16
C ARG A 143 -21.88 -22.57 -1.42
N CYS A 144 -21.71 -23.21 -2.57
CA CYS A 144 -21.84 -22.51 -3.86
C CYS A 144 -23.20 -21.83 -4.07
N ASP A 145 -24.30 -22.51 -3.77
CA ASP A 145 -25.63 -21.96 -4.00
C ASP A 145 -25.92 -20.78 -3.05
N GLU A 146 -25.59 -20.92 -1.77
CA GLU A 146 -25.73 -19.84 -0.78
C GLU A 146 -24.88 -18.60 -1.15
N VAL A 147 -23.64 -18.81 -1.64
CA VAL A 147 -22.76 -17.69 -2.01
C VAL A 147 -23.24 -17.02 -3.31
N LYS A 148 -23.89 -17.75 -4.22
CA LYS A 148 -24.54 -17.14 -5.39
C LYS A 148 -25.69 -16.23 -4.97
N GLU A 149 -26.56 -16.71 -4.07
CA GLU A 149 -27.65 -15.91 -3.50
C GLU A 149 -27.08 -14.68 -2.75
N GLU A 150 -26.01 -14.87 -1.96
CA GLU A 150 -25.32 -13.76 -1.27
C GLU A 150 -24.82 -12.69 -2.25
N ILE A 151 -24.23 -13.08 -3.39
CA ILE A 151 -23.76 -12.14 -4.44
C ILE A 151 -24.95 -11.36 -5.02
N GLU A 152 -26.07 -12.01 -5.33
CA GLU A 152 -27.26 -11.35 -5.86
C GLU A 152 -27.90 -10.40 -4.84
N ASP A 153 -28.04 -10.83 -3.60
CA ASP A 153 -28.67 -10.04 -2.54
C ASP A 153 -27.83 -8.85 -2.09
N VAL A 154 -26.51 -9.04 -1.96
CA VAL A 154 -25.61 -8.02 -1.38
C VAL A 154 -25.04 -7.08 -2.45
N ILE A 155 -24.70 -7.62 -3.61
CA ILE A 155 -24.06 -6.85 -4.70
C ILE A 155 -25.09 -6.40 -5.73
N GLY A 156 -26.13 -7.18 -5.96
CA GLY A 156 -27.19 -6.87 -6.94
C GLY A 156 -26.83 -7.25 -8.38
N ILE A 157 -25.87 -8.18 -8.59
CA ILE A 157 -25.50 -8.71 -9.90
C ILE A 157 -25.97 -10.16 -10.05
N GLU A 158 -26.38 -10.55 -11.26
CA GLU A 158 -26.80 -11.93 -11.53
C GLU A 158 -25.64 -12.92 -11.31
N ALA A 159 -25.85 -13.92 -10.45
CA ALA A 159 -24.82 -14.89 -10.08
C ALA A 159 -25.26 -16.35 -10.17
N MET A 160 -26.54 -16.65 -10.44
CA MET A 160 -27.02 -18.04 -10.51
C MET A 160 -26.29 -18.86 -11.57
N ASP A 161 -25.93 -18.27 -12.70
CA ASP A 161 -25.18 -18.89 -13.78
C ASP A 161 -23.66 -18.71 -13.67
N ALA A 162 -23.17 -18.20 -12.53
CA ALA A 162 -21.75 -17.93 -12.31
C ALA A 162 -20.90 -19.22 -12.45
N PRO A 163 -19.77 -19.17 -13.18
CA PRO A 163 -18.86 -20.31 -13.30
C PRO A 163 -18.34 -20.76 -11.93
N LEU A 164 -18.32 -22.08 -11.75
CA LEU A 164 -17.80 -22.74 -10.55
C LEU A 164 -16.39 -23.27 -10.86
N VAL A 165 -15.37 -22.79 -10.16
CA VAL A 165 -13.99 -23.14 -10.43
C VAL A 165 -13.25 -23.62 -9.18
N SER A 166 -12.27 -24.48 -9.40
CA SER A 166 -11.16 -24.67 -8.47
C SER A 166 -9.87 -24.30 -9.18
N ALA A 167 -9.36 -23.12 -8.88
CA ALA A 167 -8.09 -22.68 -9.41
C ALA A 167 -6.94 -23.62 -9.02
N LYS A 168 -7.00 -24.20 -7.83
CA LYS A 168 -6.00 -25.15 -7.33
C LYS A 168 -6.00 -26.44 -8.17
N GLU A 169 -7.17 -27.04 -8.39
CA GLU A 169 -7.32 -28.32 -9.09
C GLU A 169 -7.49 -28.15 -10.61
N GLY A 170 -7.63 -26.91 -11.12
CA GLY A 170 -7.84 -26.60 -12.54
C GLY A 170 -9.24 -26.95 -13.06
N LEU A 171 -10.24 -27.07 -12.19
CA LEU A 171 -11.61 -27.38 -12.54
C LEU A 171 -12.37 -26.14 -12.99
N GLY A 172 -13.27 -26.27 -13.97
CA GLY A 172 -14.19 -25.20 -14.40
C GLY A 172 -13.55 -24.04 -15.18
N ILE A 173 -12.23 -24.06 -15.41
CA ILE A 173 -11.51 -22.94 -16.05
C ILE A 173 -12.00 -22.69 -17.48
N GLU A 174 -12.30 -23.74 -18.25
CA GLU A 174 -12.81 -23.60 -19.62
C GLU A 174 -14.18 -22.91 -19.65
N ASP A 175 -15.06 -23.24 -18.72
CA ASP A 175 -16.38 -22.63 -18.64
C ASP A 175 -16.28 -21.14 -18.26
N LEU A 176 -15.32 -20.77 -17.39
CA LEU A 176 -15.00 -19.38 -17.11
C LEU A 176 -14.51 -18.64 -18.36
N LEU A 177 -13.61 -19.23 -19.16
CA LEU A 177 -13.10 -18.61 -20.39
C LEU A 177 -14.22 -18.41 -21.44
N GLU A 178 -15.13 -19.36 -21.57
CA GLU A 178 -16.31 -19.21 -22.43
C GLU A 178 -17.27 -18.13 -21.92
N SER A 179 -17.43 -18.02 -20.61
CA SER A 179 -18.22 -16.96 -20.00
C SER A 179 -17.61 -15.57 -20.24
N ILE A 180 -16.28 -15.45 -20.20
CA ILE A 180 -15.57 -14.20 -20.56
C ILE A 180 -15.84 -13.85 -22.04
N VAL A 181 -15.76 -14.81 -22.96
CA VAL A 181 -16.07 -14.57 -24.38
C VAL A 181 -17.49 -14.04 -24.56
N LYS A 182 -18.46 -14.60 -23.82
CA LYS A 182 -19.89 -14.28 -23.94
C LYS A 182 -20.25 -12.94 -23.28
N SER A 183 -19.74 -12.69 -22.07
CA SER A 183 -20.22 -11.59 -21.23
C SER A 183 -19.37 -10.33 -21.38
N VAL A 184 -18.03 -10.42 -21.45
CA VAL A 184 -17.18 -9.24 -21.58
C VAL A 184 -17.35 -8.63 -22.98
N PRO A 185 -17.75 -7.35 -23.10
CA PRO A 185 -17.93 -6.73 -24.41
C PRO A 185 -16.61 -6.51 -25.13
N ALA A 186 -16.69 -6.42 -26.46
CA ALA A 186 -15.54 -6.03 -27.25
C ALA A 186 -15.22 -4.54 -27.07
N PRO A 187 -13.95 -4.13 -27.14
CA PRO A 187 -13.56 -2.75 -27.01
C PRO A 187 -14.15 -1.89 -28.16
N LYS A 188 -14.63 -0.73 -27.79
CA LYS A 188 -15.10 0.28 -28.74
C LYS A 188 -13.92 1.17 -29.19
N GLY A 189 -14.05 1.85 -30.32
CA GLY A 189 -13.07 2.82 -30.82
C GLY A 189 -12.91 2.78 -32.33
N ASP A 190 -12.44 3.89 -32.90
CA ASP A 190 -12.18 4.02 -34.32
C ASP A 190 -10.68 3.90 -34.63
N VAL A 191 -10.30 2.83 -35.34
CA VAL A 191 -8.89 2.60 -35.76
C VAL A 191 -8.36 3.69 -36.66
N ASN A 192 -9.23 4.39 -37.41
CA ASN A 192 -8.86 5.47 -38.32
C ASN A 192 -9.04 6.86 -37.70
N GLY A 193 -9.48 6.92 -36.44
CA GLY A 193 -9.62 8.15 -35.69
C GLY A 193 -8.26 8.72 -35.23
N LYS A 194 -8.31 9.90 -34.63
CA LYS A 194 -7.14 10.50 -33.99
C LYS A 194 -6.66 9.60 -32.84
N LEU A 195 -5.35 9.44 -32.71
CA LEU A 195 -4.79 8.60 -31.63
C LEU A 195 -5.19 9.16 -30.27
N LYS A 196 -5.81 8.31 -29.46
CA LYS A 196 -6.05 8.49 -28.02
C LYS A 196 -5.65 7.20 -27.31
N ALA A 197 -4.55 7.24 -26.57
CA ALA A 197 -4.13 6.12 -25.75
C ALA A 197 -3.93 6.58 -24.30
N LEU A 198 -4.48 5.83 -23.35
CA LEU A 198 -4.40 6.13 -21.93
C LEU A 198 -3.21 5.39 -21.32
N ILE A 199 -2.35 6.12 -20.60
CA ILE A 199 -1.26 5.53 -19.83
C ILE A 199 -1.84 5.02 -18.52
N PHE A 200 -1.88 3.70 -18.34
CA PHE A 200 -2.37 3.11 -17.08
C PHE A 200 -1.25 2.66 -16.15
N ASP A 201 -0.02 2.42 -16.68
CA ASP A 201 1.17 2.18 -15.87
C ASP A 201 2.45 2.59 -16.63
N SER A 202 3.57 2.68 -15.90
CA SER A 202 4.88 2.91 -16.47
C SER A 202 5.95 2.16 -15.68
N TYR A 203 7.00 1.75 -16.39
CA TYR A 203 8.12 1.02 -15.82
C TYR A 203 9.45 1.61 -16.31
N TYR A 204 10.40 1.74 -15.41
CA TYR A 204 11.76 2.16 -15.77
C TYR A 204 12.67 0.94 -15.89
N ASP A 205 13.21 0.77 -17.07
CA ASP A 205 14.24 -0.24 -17.37
C ASP A 205 15.60 0.45 -17.54
N ASN A 206 16.65 -0.09 -16.89
CA ASN A 206 17.97 0.52 -16.92
C ASN A 206 18.59 0.57 -18.34
N TYR A 207 18.13 -0.26 -19.27
CA TYR A 207 18.63 -0.37 -20.65
C TYR A 207 17.71 0.32 -21.66
N LYS A 208 16.40 0.20 -21.48
CA LYS A 208 15.39 0.70 -22.42
C LYS A 208 14.81 2.07 -22.04
N GLY A 209 15.08 2.56 -20.83
CA GLY A 209 14.47 3.78 -20.30
C GLY A 209 13.04 3.56 -19.85
N VAL A 210 12.17 4.56 -20.03
CA VAL A 210 10.76 4.49 -19.61
C VAL A 210 9.97 3.66 -20.62
N ILE A 211 9.35 2.60 -20.13
CA ILE A 211 8.37 1.78 -20.84
C ILE A 211 6.98 2.22 -20.38
N ILE A 212 6.15 2.68 -21.30
CA ILE A 212 4.78 3.08 -21.03
C ILE A 212 3.86 1.91 -21.33
N TYR A 213 2.98 1.55 -20.41
CA TYR A 213 1.86 0.64 -20.66
C TYR A 213 0.62 1.47 -20.97
N ALA A 214 0.04 1.23 -22.15
CA ALA A 214 -1.07 2.02 -22.64
C ALA A 214 -2.18 1.17 -23.23
N ARG A 215 -3.41 1.65 -23.04
CA ARG A 215 -4.61 1.19 -23.70
C ARG A 215 -4.94 2.15 -24.85
N VAL A 216 -4.98 1.67 -26.07
CA VAL A 216 -5.37 2.47 -27.24
C VAL A 216 -6.89 2.49 -27.34
N PHE A 217 -7.50 3.65 -27.16
CA PHE A 217 -8.95 3.84 -27.30
C PHE A 217 -9.32 4.11 -28.76
N ASP A 218 -8.66 5.10 -29.38
CA ASP A 218 -8.87 5.48 -30.78
C ASP A 218 -7.55 5.55 -31.54
N GLY A 219 -7.60 5.41 -32.85
CA GLY A 219 -6.46 5.55 -33.74
C GLY A 219 -5.48 4.37 -33.66
N ARG A 220 -4.24 4.67 -33.96
CA ARG A 220 -3.12 3.71 -33.94
C ARG A 220 -1.81 4.43 -33.72
N VAL A 221 -0.80 3.70 -33.23
CA VAL A 221 0.57 4.21 -33.02
C VAL A 221 1.60 3.22 -33.57
N LYS A 222 2.67 3.76 -34.20
CA LYS A 222 3.75 3.00 -34.83
C LYS A 222 5.11 3.52 -34.42
N PRO A 223 6.16 2.69 -34.50
CA PRO A 223 7.54 3.16 -34.40
C PRO A 223 7.84 4.21 -35.47
N GLY A 224 8.62 5.25 -35.11
CA GLY A 224 9.00 6.37 -35.95
C GLY A 224 8.00 7.55 -35.94
N GLU A 225 6.82 7.39 -35.36
CA GLU A 225 5.87 8.47 -35.19
C GLU A 225 6.21 9.33 -33.96
N ILE A 226 5.90 10.64 -34.04
CA ILE A 226 6.08 11.55 -32.91
C ILE A 226 4.79 11.62 -32.12
N ILE A 227 4.84 11.16 -30.90
CA ILE A 227 3.72 11.26 -29.94
C ILE A 227 3.84 12.52 -29.09
N ARG A 228 2.71 13.01 -28.64
CA ARG A 228 2.59 14.10 -27.66
C ARG A 228 1.83 13.59 -26.46
N LEU A 229 2.37 13.83 -25.27
CA LEU A 229 1.69 13.65 -24.00
C LEU A 229 0.82 14.90 -23.75
N MET A 230 -0.49 14.72 -23.60
CA MET A 230 -1.42 15.86 -23.61
C MET A 230 -1.33 16.72 -22.36
N ASN A 231 -1.01 16.15 -21.21
CA ASN A 231 -0.89 16.87 -19.94
C ASN A 231 0.45 17.62 -19.84
N SER A 232 1.57 16.91 -20.05
CA SER A 232 2.91 17.51 -19.98
C SER A 232 3.26 18.33 -21.23
N LYS A 233 2.52 18.18 -22.33
CA LYS A 233 2.77 18.79 -23.67
C LYS A 233 4.14 18.46 -24.26
N THR A 234 4.82 17.46 -23.72
CA THR A 234 6.11 16.98 -24.21
C THR A 234 5.95 16.07 -25.42
N LYS A 235 6.95 16.05 -26.30
CA LYS A 235 6.93 15.28 -27.54
C LYS A 235 8.07 14.28 -27.54
N TYR A 236 7.78 13.08 -28.02
CA TYR A 236 8.76 11.99 -28.08
C TYR A 236 8.57 11.15 -29.34
N GLU A 237 9.67 10.71 -29.91
CA GLU A 237 9.64 9.75 -31.02
C GLU A 237 9.45 8.33 -30.47
N VAL A 238 8.49 7.60 -31.01
CA VAL A 238 8.22 6.21 -30.68
C VAL A 238 9.33 5.33 -31.30
N THR A 239 10.06 4.63 -30.47
CA THR A 239 11.13 3.73 -30.92
C THR A 239 10.63 2.31 -31.12
N GLU A 240 9.71 1.86 -30.27
CA GLU A 240 9.17 0.51 -30.27
C GLU A 240 7.74 0.50 -29.74
N VAL A 241 6.87 -0.35 -30.30
CA VAL A 241 5.59 -0.71 -29.74
C VAL A 241 5.45 -2.22 -29.68
N GLY A 242 4.70 -2.73 -28.71
CA GLY A 242 4.52 -4.16 -28.56
C GLY A 242 3.48 -4.56 -27.54
N ILE A 243 3.40 -5.84 -27.30
CA ILE A 243 2.48 -6.48 -26.36
C ILE A 243 3.26 -7.32 -25.36
N LEU A 244 2.63 -7.65 -24.23
CA LEU A 244 3.14 -8.59 -23.23
C LEU A 244 2.41 -9.93 -23.39
N SER A 245 3.13 -10.99 -23.82
CA SER A 245 2.54 -12.33 -24.07
C SER A 245 3.48 -13.46 -23.63
N PRO A 246 3.57 -13.83 -22.39
CA PRO A 246 3.81 -13.03 -21.16
C PRO A 246 5.10 -12.20 -21.21
N ARG A 247 6.00 -12.49 -22.17
CA ARG A 247 7.20 -11.67 -22.44
C ARG A 247 6.88 -10.58 -23.46
N SER A 248 7.67 -9.52 -23.48
CA SER A 248 7.51 -8.44 -24.46
C SER A 248 7.71 -8.97 -25.88
N VAL A 249 6.73 -8.71 -26.74
CA VAL A 249 6.74 -9.06 -28.17
C VAL A 249 6.52 -7.80 -28.98
N MET A 250 7.51 -7.43 -29.81
CA MET A 250 7.43 -6.26 -30.68
C MET A 250 6.29 -6.43 -31.72
N LYS A 251 5.58 -5.35 -31.97
CA LYS A 251 4.55 -5.25 -32.99
C LYS A 251 4.87 -4.13 -33.98
N LYS A 252 4.26 -4.19 -35.15
CA LYS A 252 4.40 -3.12 -36.16
C LYS A 252 3.59 -1.90 -35.80
N GLU A 253 2.49 -2.07 -35.10
CA GLU A 253 1.57 -1.03 -34.65
C GLU A 253 0.73 -1.53 -33.48
N LEU A 254 0.20 -0.62 -32.66
CA LEU A 254 -0.91 -0.84 -31.73
C LEU A 254 -2.12 -0.07 -32.24
N LYS A 255 -3.30 -0.70 -32.24
CA LYS A 255 -4.56 -0.18 -32.76
C LYS A 255 -5.58 0.03 -31.66
N ALA A 256 -6.62 0.80 -31.96
CA ALA A 256 -7.80 0.93 -31.12
C ALA A 256 -8.29 -0.43 -30.63
N GLY A 257 -8.53 -0.56 -29.34
CA GLY A 257 -8.91 -1.79 -28.68
C GLY A 257 -7.74 -2.56 -28.04
N GLU A 258 -6.50 -2.31 -28.42
CA GLU A 258 -5.35 -3.08 -27.93
C GLU A 258 -4.74 -2.48 -26.65
N VAL A 259 -4.25 -3.39 -25.81
CA VAL A 259 -3.40 -3.08 -24.66
C VAL A 259 -1.96 -3.48 -25.00
N GLY A 260 -1.00 -2.61 -24.74
CA GLY A 260 0.39 -2.88 -25.05
C GLY A 260 1.36 -1.90 -24.40
N TYR A 261 2.62 -1.97 -24.83
CA TYR A 261 3.66 -1.06 -24.38
C TYR A 261 4.18 -0.16 -25.50
N ILE A 262 4.61 1.02 -25.12
CA ILE A 262 5.21 2.03 -26.00
C ILE A 262 6.55 2.46 -25.41
N LEU A 263 7.61 2.38 -26.23
CA LEU A 263 8.93 2.95 -25.92
C LEU A 263 9.11 4.21 -26.75
N ALA A 264 9.42 5.32 -26.13
CA ALA A 264 9.45 6.61 -26.79
C ALA A 264 10.62 7.51 -26.29
N SER A 265 11.81 7.00 -26.18
CA SER A 265 13.04 7.75 -25.83
C SER A 265 12.86 8.80 -24.70
N ILE A 266 11.98 8.51 -23.75
CA ILE A 266 11.65 9.42 -22.64
C ILE A 266 12.82 9.41 -21.66
N LYS A 267 13.44 10.57 -21.49
CA LYS A 267 14.59 10.74 -20.61
C LYS A 267 14.20 11.09 -19.18
N GLN A 268 13.10 11.82 -19.02
CA GLN A 268 12.62 12.23 -17.72
C GLN A 268 11.32 11.50 -17.41
N VAL A 269 11.37 10.67 -16.41
CA VAL A 269 10.23 9.85 -16.00
C VAL A 269 9.04 10.68 -15.58
N ARG A 270 9.27 11.86 -15.02
CA ARG A 270 8.21 12.82 -14.64
C ARG A 270 7.29 13.22 -15.80
N ASP A 271 7.73 12.99 -17.04
CA ASP A 271 6.95 13.34 -18.22
C ASP A 271 5.89 12.28 -18.56
N ALA A 272 6.17 10.98 -18.33
CA ALA A 272 5.23 9.89 -18.59
C ALA A 272 4.37 9.59 -17.34
N ARG A 273 3.45 10.49 -17.04
CA ARG A 273 2.55 10.31 -15.88
C ARG A 273 1.44 9.33 -16.20
N VAL A 274 1.18 8.46 -15.26
CA VAL A 274 -0.01 7.60 -15.29
C VAL A 274 -1.27 8.46 -15.31
N GLY A 275 -2.23 8.11 -16.18
CA GLY A 275 -3.45 8.89 -16.44
C GLY A 275 -3.30 9.96 -17.50
N ASP A 276 -2.11 10.13 -18.10
CA ASP A 276 -1.96 11.03 -19.24
C ASP A 276 -2.44 10.37 -20.55
N THR A 277 -2.84 11.19 -21.48
CA THR A 277 -3.28 10.76 -22.81
C THR A 277 -2.16 10.95 -23.81
N ILE A 278 -1.87 9.89 -24.57
CA ILE A 278 -0.95 9.92 -25.70
C ILE A 278 -1.75 10.22 -26.97
N THR A 279 -1.27 11.18 -27.76
CA THR A 279 -1.79 11.49 -29.09
C THR A 279 -0.65 11.66 -30.09
N LEU A 280 -0.94 11.64 -31.40
CA LEU A 280 0.07 11.99 -32.43
C LEU A 280 0.28 13.50 -32.47
N ASP A 281 1.53 13.92 -32.64
CA ASP A 281 1.86 15.36 -32.74
C ASP A 281 1.39 15.98 -34.05
N GLU A 282 1.36 15.21 -35.14
CA GLU A 282 0.93 15.68 -36.48
C GLU A 282 -0.60 15.89 -36.55
N ASP A 283 -1.38 15.02 -35.89
CA ASP A 283 -2.84 15.09 -35.83
C ASP A 283 -3.33 14.84 -34.39
N PRO A 284 -3.19 15.84 -33.52
CA PRO A 284 -3.50 15.67 -32.11
C PRO A 284 -5.02 15.56 -31.86
N ALA A 285 -5.38 14.75 -30.87
CA ALA A 285 -6.73 14.68 -30.36
C ALA A 285 -7.14 16.03 -29.75
N ASP A 286 -8.43 16.35 -29.84
CA ASP A 286 -8.94 17.63 -29.39
C ASP A 286 -9.04 17.71 -27.86
N GLU A 287 -9.38 16.59 -27.21
CA GLU A 287 -9.57 16.48 -25.77
C GLU A 287 -8.86 15.23 -25.23
N PRO A 288 -8.25 15.32 -24.04
CA PRO A 288 -7.66 14.14 -23.38
C PRO A 288 -8.75 13.17 -22.93
N LEU A 289 -8.37 11.92 -22.73
CA LEU A 289 -9.21 10.95 -22.02
C LEU A 289 -9.37 11.37 -20.55
N PRO A 290 -10.45 10.95 -19.88
CA PRO A 290 -10.55 11.12 -18.44
C PRO A 290 -9.32 10.53 -17.75
N GLY A 291 -8.60 11.36 -17.00
CA GLY A 291 -7.43 10.93 -16.26
C GLY A 291 -7.83 10.37 -14.90
N TYR A 292 -6.88 9.73 -14.23
CA TYR A 292 -7.11 9.21 -12.87
C TYR A 292 -7.09 10.34 -11.84
N LYS A 293 -7.86 10.17 -10.77
CA LYS A 293 -7.70 10.98 -9.55
C LYS A 293 -6.29 10.75 -9.02
N LYS A 294 -5.60 11.81 -8.58
CA LYS A 294 -4.27 11.63 -7.97
C LYS A 294 -4.39 10.81 -6.69
N ALA A 295 -3.53 9.82 -6.57
CA ALA A 295 -3.39 9.11 -5.31
C ALA A 295 -3.03 10.09 -4.19
N GLN A 296 -3.75 10.04 -3.09
CA GLN A 296 -3.44 10.81 -1.90
C GLN A 296 -2.70 9.91 -0.91
N SER A 297 -1.50 10.33 -0.53
CA SER A 297 -0.79 9.61 0.51
C SER A 297 -1.51 9.79 1.85
N MET A 298 -1.76 8.68 2.53
CA MET A 298 -2.44 8.64 3.82
C MET A 298 -1.47 8.50 4.98
N VAL A 299 -0.36 7.82 4.75
CA VAL A 299 0.68 7.52 5.74
C VAL A 299 1.99 8.18 5.33
N TYR A 300 2.68 8.77 6.29
CA TYR A 300 3.96 9.44 6.08
C TYR A 300 4.99 8.93 7.06
N CYS A 301 6.21 8.64 6.57
CA CYS A 301 7.35 8.41 7.45
C CYS A 301 8.62 9.07 6.89
N GLY A 302 9.58 9.30 7.75
CA GLY A 302 10.92 9.71 7.34
C GLY A 302 11.76 8.47 6.99
N ILE A 303 12.47 8.52 5.85
CA ILE A 303 13.45 7.51 5.45
C ILE A 303 14.82 8.17 5.45
N TYR A 304 15.74 7.61 6.23
CA TYR A 304 17.09 8.13 6.41
C TYR A 304 18.13 7.05 6.06
N PRO A 305 19.28 7.44 5.46
CA PRO A 305 20.37 6.50 5.25
C PRO A 305 20.84 5.90 6.59
N ALA A 306 21.04 4.58 6.64
CA ALA A 306 21.68 3.94 7.78
C ALA A 306 23.18 4.27 7.82
N GLU A 307 23.88 3.87 8.90
CA GLU A 307 25.32 4.12 9.05
C GLU A 307 26.12 3.49 7.90
N GLY A 308 26.93 4.31 7.23
CA GLY A 308 27.71 3.89 6.07
C GLY A 308 27.03 4.13 4.71
N GLU A 309 25.74 4.41 4.68
CA GLU A 309 25.01 4.70 3.45
C GLU A 309 25.08 6.19 3.07
N LYS A 310 25.09 6.47 1.75
CA LYS A 310 25.13 7.84 1.23
C LYS A 310 23.71 8.34 0.92
N TYR A 311 23.45 9.58 1.29
CA TYR A 311 22.21 10.28 0.97
C TYR A 311 21.84 10.21 -0.53
N GLU A 312 22.81 10.40 -1.42
CA GLU A 312 22.60 10.38 -2.87
C GLU A 312 22.15 9.01 -3.38
N ASN A 313 22.66 7.91 -2.81
CA ASN A 313 22.24 6.56 -3.20
C ASN A 313 20.77 6.32 -2.84
N VAL A 314 20.35 6.75 -1.65
CA VAL A 314 18.94 6.64 -1.22
C VAL A 314 18.04 7.51 -2.10
N LYS A 315 18.48 8.73 -2.44
CA LYS A 315 17.76 9.62 -3.35
C LYS A 315 17.54 8.97 -4.71
N ASP A 316 18.59 8.46 -5.34
CA ASP A 316 18.52 7.83 -6.66
C ASP A 316 17.59 6.60 -6.65
N ALA A 317 17.61 5.82 -5.57
CA ALA A 317 16.72 4.69 -5.40
C ALA A 317 15.26 5.12 -5.26
N LEU A 318 14.98 6.13 -4.42
CA LEU A 318 13.63 6.68 -4.25
C LEU A 318 13.10 7.29 -5.55
N GLU A 319 13.93 7.99 -6.32
CA GLU A 319 13.57 8.51 -7.64
C GLU A 319 13.17 7.37 -8.59
N LYS A 320 13.92 6.26 -8.62
CA LYS A 320 13.60 5.09 -9.43
C LYS A 320 12.32 4.38 -8.96
N LEU A 321 12.11 4.27 -7.65
CA LEU A 321 10.87 3.71 -7.10
C LEU A 321 9.65 4.56 -7.45
N GLN A 322 9.75 5.89 -7.35
CA GLN A 322 8.66 6.81 -7.70
C GLN A 322 8.22 6.69 -9.18
N VAL A 323 9.14 6.25 -10.04
CA VAL A 323 8.85 5.96 -11.45
C VAL A 323 7.93 4.76 -11.60
N ASN A 324 8.27 3.73 -10.85
CA ASN A 324 7.57 2.44 -10.91
C ASN A 324 6.31 2.42 -10.04
N ASP A 325 6.09 3.47 -9.25
CA ASP A 325 4.99 3.60 -8.30
C ASP A 325 4.47 5.05 -8.27
N ALA A 326 3.39 5.28 -9.01
CA ALA A 326 2.80 6.61 -9.17
C ALA A 326 2.14 7.14 -7.88
N ALA A 327 1.88 6.28 -6.91
CA ALA A 327 1.30 6.65 -5.62
C ALA A 327 2.37 7.08 -4.59
N PHE A 328 3.62 6.70 -4.82
CA PHE A 328 4.74 7.02 -3.94
C PHE A 328 5.24 8.46 -4.16
N ASN A 329 5.34 9.22 -3.07
CA ASN A 329 5.84 10.59 -3.08
C ASN A 329 6.92 10.76 -2.02
N PHE A 330 7.93 11.57 -2.31
CA PHE A 330 8.95 11.91 -1.32
C PHE A 330 9.46 13.34 -1.52
N GLU A 331 9.93 13.94 -0.42
CA GLU A 331 10.56 15.25 -0.37
C GLU A 331 11.76 15.23 0.58
N PRO A 332 12.78 16.07 0.37
CA PRO A 332 13.91 16.16 1.28
C PRO A 332 13.49 16.57 2.70
N GLU A 333 14.06 15.91 3.69
CA GLU A 333 13.82 16.20 5.11
C GLU A 333 15.14 16.20 5.88
N THR A 334 15.17 16.91 7.03
CA THR A 334 16.33 16.93 7.91
C THR A 334 15.88 16.67 9.35
N SER A 335 16.51 15.69 9.98
CA SER A 335 16.35 15.39 11.42
C SER A 335 17.62 15.80 12.17
N LYS A 336 17.46 16.32 13.38
CA LYS A 336 18.60 16.61 14.26
C LYS A 336 19.31 15.35 14.73
N ALA A 337 18.56 14.26 14.87
CA ALA A 337 19.07 12.97 15.32
C ALA A 337 19.68 12.14 14.18
N LEU A 338 19.06 12.14 12.99
CA LEU A 338 19.40 11.26 11.87
C LEU A 338 20.09 11.94 10.69
N GLY A 339 20.14 13.28 10.69
CA GLY A 339 20.75 14.05 9.59
C GLY A 339 19.82 14.25 8.40
N PHE A 340 20.37 14.20 7.20
CA PHE A 340 19.61 14.36 5.95
C PHE A 340 18.93 13.07 5.54
N GLY A 341 17.66 13.17 5.15
CA GLY A 341 16.83 12.07 4.69
C GLY A 341 15.67 12.57 3.84
N PHE A 342 14.60 11.78 3.80
CA PHE A 342 13.44 12.04 2.96
C PHE A 342 12.16 11.81 3.75
N ARG A 343 11.20 12.71 3.62
CA ARG A 343 9.82 12.51 4.03
C ARG A 343 9.07 11.82 2.92
N CYS A 344 8.61 10.61 3.16
CA CYS A 344 7.94 9.77 2.18
C CYS A 344 6.47 9.62 2.51
N GLY A 345 5.61 9.68 1.48
CA GLY A 345 4.17 9.49 1.56
C GLY A 345 3.75 8.19 0.89
N PHE A 346 2.88 7.44 1.55
CA PHE A 346 2.41 6.11 1.17
C PHE A 346 0.89 6.01 1.22
N LEU A 347 0.31 5.07 0.50
CA LEU A 347 -1.13 4.81 0.54
C LEU A 347 -1.57 4.23 1.89
N GLY A 348 -0.78 3.31 2.43
CA GLY A 348 -1.01 2.67 3.73
C GLY A 348 0.28 2.09 4.31
N LEU A 349 0.18 1.31 5.39
CA LEU A 349 1.34 0.69 6.04
C LEU A 349 1.97 -0.42 5.19
N LEU A 350 1.17 -1.26 4.57
CA LEU A 350 1.68 -2.33 3.71
C LEU A 350 2.48 -1.75 2.54
N HIS A 351 1.97 -0.66 1.95
CA HIS A 351 2.70 0.06 0.90
C HIS A 351 4.04 0.59 1.42
N MET A 352 4.08 1.16 2.63
CA MET A 352 5.32 1.63 3.26
C MET A 352 6.32 0.49 3.46
N GLU A 353 5.88 -0.65 4.02
CA GLU A 353 6.73 -1.81 4.24
C GLU A 353 7.33 -2.34 2.94
N ILE A 354 6.51 -2.43 1.89
CA ILE A 354 6.95 -2.88 0.58
C ILE A 354 8.03 -1.95 0.00
N ILE A 355 7.85 -0.65 0.07
CA ILE A 355 8.85 0.31 -0.42
C ILE A 355 10.16 0.20 0.35
N VAL A 356 10.11 0.05 1.68
CA VAL A 356 11.31 -0.15 2.50
C VAL A 356 12.02 -1.45 2.15
N GLU A 357 11.29 -2.53 2.01
CA GLU A 357 11.85 -3.84 1.66
C GLU A 357 12.43 -3.86 0.24
N ARG A 358 11.83 -3.12 -0.70
CA ARG A 358 12.38 -2.91 -2.04
C ARG A 358 13.68 -2.11 -2.03
N LEU A 359 13.81 -1.09 -1.16
CA LEU A 359 15.08 -0.37 -0.98
C LEU A 359 16.19 -1.32 -0.52
N GLU A 360 15.89 -2.23 0.39
CA GLU A 360 16.84 -3.22 0.88
C GLU A 360 17.19 -4.27 -0.19
N ARG A 361 16.20 -4.86 -0.85
CA ARG A 361 16.42 -6.01 -1.76
C ARG A 361 16.85 -5.61 -3.16
N GLU A 362 16.20 -4.60 -3.78
CA GLU A 362 16.47 -4.21 -5.15
C GLU A 362 17.69 -3.28 -5.28
N PHE A 363 17.91 -2.43 -4.26
CA PHE A 363 18.97 -1.42 -4.28
C PHE A 363 20.11 -1.71 -3.29
N ASN A 364 19.97 -2.75 -2.46
CA ASN A 364 20.92 -3.12 -1.41
C ASN A 364 21.26 -1.95 -0.48
N LEU A 365 20.24 -1.17 -0.09
CA LEU A 365 20.36 0.02 0.76
C LEU A 365 19.76 -0.26 2.13
N ALA A 366 20.54 -0.08 3.18
CA ALA A 366 20.05 -0.08 4.55
C ALA A 366 19.49 1.31 4.89
N VAL A 367 18.24 1.37 5.35
CA VAL A 367 17.58 2.62 5.71
C VAL A 367 16.97 2.57 7.11
N ILE A 368 16.86 3.75 7.73
CA ILE A 368 16.18 3.94 9.01
C ILE A 368 14.84 4.61 8.73
N THR A 369 13.75 4.00 9.20
CA THR A 369 12.40 4.54 9.10
C THR A 369 11.95 5.14 10.43
N THR A 370 11.34 6.33 10.40
CA THR A 370 10.68 6.91 11.58
C THR A 370 9.28 6.33 11.75
N SER A 371 8.67 6.58 12.91
CA SER A 371 7.27 6.17 13.15
C SER A 371 6.35 6.74 12.08
N PRO A 372 5.48 5.92 11.48
CA PRO A 372 4.48 6.40 10.53
C PRO A 372 3.58 7.44 11.22
N SER A 373 3.10 8.38 10.46
CA SER A 373 2.19 9.43 10.91
C SER A 373 1.18 9.76 9.81
N VAL A 374 0.05 10.34 10.21
CA VAL A 374 -0.93 10.90 9.28
C VAL A 374 -0.67 12.39 9.09
N ILE A 375 -1.34 12.99 8.10
CA ILE A 375 -1.36 14.46 7.99
C ILE A 375 -2.34 15.01 9.01
N TYR A 376 -1.89 15.98 9.78
CA TYR A 376 -2.75 16.76 10.69
C TYR A 376 -2.98 18.15 10.11
N LYS A 377 -4.20 18.64 10.23
CA LYS A 377 -4.54 20.01 9.85
C LYS A 377 -4.48 20.89 11.09
N VAL A 378 -3.64 21.90 11.02
CA VAL A 378 -3.44 22.88 12.10
C VAL A 378 -4.21 24.14 11.77
N ILE A 379 -5.10 24.55 12.66
CA ILE A 379 -5.81 25.83 12.55
C ILE A 379 -5.15 26.83 13.49
N GLY A 380 -4.60 27.89 12.91
CA GLY A 380 -3.98 28.99 13.65
C GLY A 380 -5.00 29.89 14.35
N VAL A 381 -4.54 30.63 15.35
CA VAL A 381 -5.36 31.65 16.03
C VAL A 381 -5.78 32.77 15.05
N ASP A 382 -4.97 33.02 14.05
CA ASP A 382 -5.21 33.97 12.94
C ASP A 382 -6.15 33.41 11.84
N GLY A 383 -6.60 32.16 11.98
CA GLY A 383 -7.43 31.47 11.00
C GLY A 383 -6.64 30.84 9.86
N SER A 384 -5.31 30.84 9.90
CA SER A 384 -4.47 30.14 8.93
C SER A 384 -4.66 28.61 9.03
N GLU A 385 -4.65 27.94 7.88
CA GLU A 385 -4.69 26.48 7.78
C GLU A 385 -3.34 25.96 7.30
N THR A 386 -2.74 25.04 8.06
CA THR A 386 -1.46 24.45 7.71
C THR A 386 -1.55 22.93 7.84
N MET A 387 -1.11 22.21 6.82
CA MET A 387 -1.00 20.74 6.84
C MET A 387 0.36 20.34 7.41
N VAL A 388 0.37 19.54 8.47
CA VAL A 388 1.57 19.06 9.14
C VAL A 388 1.70 17.56 9.00
N GLN A 389 2.72 17.14 8.30
CA GLN A 389 3.06 15.72 8.06
C GLN A 389 4.08 15.22 9.09
N ASN A 390 5.00 16.08 9.52
CA ASN A 390 6.04 15.74 10.50
C ASN A 390 5.71 16.42 11.85
N PRO A 391 5.58 15.64 12.95
CA PRO A 391 5.35 16.20 14.27
C PRO A 391 6.38 17.26 14.72
N SER A 392 7.62 17.17 14.21
CA SER A 392 8.66 18.14 14.53
C SER A 392 8.40 19.54 13.94
N ASN A 393 7.62 19.61 12.87
CA ASN A 393 7.25 20.85 12.18
C ASN A 393 5.96 21.49 12.74
N LEU A 394 5.43 20.96 13.85
CA LEU A 394 4.26 21.55 14.48
C LEU A 394 4.59 23.00 14.93
N PRO A 395 3.78 24.00 14.55
CA PRO A 395 3.95 25.39 15.01
C PRO A 395 3.93 25.51 16.54
N ASP A 396 4.34 26.65 17.05
CA ASP A 396 4.30 26.90 18.48
C ASP A 396 2.86 26.79 19.04
N LEU A 397 2.69 26.06 20.12
CA LEU A 397 1.36 25.78 20.71
C LEU A 397 0.56 27.06 20.99
N THR A 398 1.24 28.20 21.22
CA THR A 398 0.60 29.52 21.44
C THR A 398 -0.08 30.08 20.19
N THR A 399 0.34 29.65 19.00
CA THR A 399 -0.22 30.08 17.71
C THR A 399 -1.32 29.17 17.19
N ILE A 400 -1.52 28.02 17.83
CA ILE A 400 -2.50 27.02 17.43
C ILE A 400 -3.82 27.25 18.16
N LYS A 401 -4.92 27.34 17.40
CA LYS A 401 -6.28 27.37 17.95
C LYS A 401 -6.76 25.95 18.26
N HIS A 402 -6.63 25.03 17.31
CA HIS A 402 -6.88 23.60 17.49
C HIS A 402 -6.21 22.78 16.39
N LEU A 403 -6.10 21.49 16.62
CA LEU A 403 -5.62 20.49 15.67
C LEU A 403 -6.81 19.67 15.17
N GLU A 404 -6.76 19.32 13.88
CA GLU A 404 -7.73 18.41 13.28
C GLU A 404 -7.00 17.15 12.80
N GLU A 405 -7.63 16.00 13.01
CA GLU A 405 -7.14 14.70 12.54
C GLU A 405 -8.00 14.16 11.40
N PRO A 406 -7.43 13.37 10.48
CA PRO A 406 -8.18 12.75 9.40
C PRO A 406 -9.07 11.64 9.96
N ILE A 407 -10.35 11.69 9.60
CA ILE A 407 -11.36 10.68 9.94
C ILE A 407 -11.62 9.84 8.71
N VAL A 408 -11.66 8.55 8.90
CA VAL A 408 -12.03 7.57 7.90
C VAL A 408 -13.36 6.89 8.26
N LYS A 409 -14.12 6.54 7.24
CA LYS A 409 -15.21 5.58 7.35
C LYS A 409 -14.59 4.19 7.20
N ALA A 410 -14.76 3.35 8.19
CA ALA A 410 -14.26 1.99 8.22
C ALA A 410 -15.44 1.03 8.12
N ASP A 411 -15.46 0.22 7.08
CA ASP A 411 -16.43 -0.82 6.81
C ASP A 411 -15.82 -2.18 7.20
N ILE A 412 -16.33 -2.77 8.27
CA ILE A 412 -15.78 -3.98 8.87
C ILE A 412 -16.80 -5.10 8.72
N MET A 413 -16.44 -6.15 7.99
CA MET A 413 -17.29 -7.33 7.81
C MET A 413 -16.74 -8.50 8.64
N ILE A 414 -17.62 -9.08 9.47
CA ILE A 414 -17.26 -10.12 10.43
C ILE A 414 -18.38 -11.13 10.63
N PRO A 415 -18.06 -12.38 11.06
CA PRO A 415 -19.07 -13.30 11.59
C PRO A 415 -19.72 -12.74 12.86
N LYS A 416 -21.01 -12.98 13.00
CA LYS A 416 -21.87 -12.48 14.10
C LYS A 416 -21.32 -12.76 15.50
N GLU A 417 -20.64 -13.88 15.69
CA GLU A 417 -20.05 -14.28 16.97
C GLU A 417 -18.95 -13.34 17.47
N TYR A 418 -18.29 -12.58 16.57
CA TYR A 418 -17.18 -11.68 16.90
C TYR A 418 -17.61 -10.21 17.05
N VAL A 419 -18.89 -9.87 16.82
CA VAL A 419 -19.39 -8.47 16.88
C VAL A 419 -18.99 -7.78 18.18
N GLY A 420 -19.22 -8.42 19.34
CA GLY A 420 -18.87 -7.83 20.64
C GLY A 420 -17.38 -7.51 20.79
N ASN A 421 -16.51 -8.44 20.36
CA ASN A 421 -15.07 -8.26 20.45
C ASN A 421 -14.58 -7.10 19.56
N ILE A 422 -15.15 -6.98 18.37
CA ILE A 422 -14.73 -5.93 17.41
C ILE A 422 -15.29 -4.57 17.82
N MET A 423 -16.51 -4.51 18.34
CA MET A 423 -17.06 -3.27 18.91
C MET A 423 -16.19 -2.74 20.06
N GLU A 424 -15.67 -3.61 20.93
CA GLU A 424 -14.73 -3.26 21.99
C GLU A 424 -13.45 -2.66 21.44
N ILE A 425 -12.81 -3.31 20.44
CA ILE A 425 -11.60 -2.78 19.78
C ILE A 425 -11.87 -1.42 19.14
N CYS A 426 -12.97 -1.27 18.41
CA CYS A 426 -13.32 -0.02 17.77
C CYS A 426 -13.55 1.11 18.80
N GLN A 427 -14.20 0.80 19.91
CA GLN A 427 -14.43 1.76 21.00
C GLN A 427 -13.11 2.18 21.65
N ASP A 428 -12.21 1.24 21.92
CA ASP A 428 -10.88 1.54 22.48
C ASP A 428 -10.07 2.43 21.53
N ARG A 429 -10.30 2.32 20.22
CA ARG A 429 -9.65 3.14 19.19
C ARG A 429 -10.47 4.36 18.79
N ARG A 430 -11.32 4.86 19.68
CA ARG A 430 -12.11 6.07 19.47
C ARG A 430 -13.09 6.00 18.29
N GLY A 431 -13.43 4.78 17.87
CA GLY A 431 -14.39 4.56 16.80
C GLY A 431 -15.81 4.94 17.24
N LYS A 432 -16.53 5.57 16.32
CA LYS A 432 -17.94 5.92 16.46
C LYS A 432 -18.76 5.04 15.53
N LEU A 433 -19.56 4.15 16.11
CA LEU A 433 -20.48 3.30 15.32
C LEU A 433 -21.53 4.18 14.64
N LEU A 434 -21.63 4.07 13.33
CA LEU A 434 -22.67 4.73 12.52
C LEU A 434 -23.91 3.84 12.46
N HIS A 435 -23.75 2.63 11.96
CA HIS A 435 -24.79 1.62 11.91
C HIS A 435 -24.20 0.21 11.81
N MET A 436 -25.03 -0.78 12.00
CA MET A 436 -24.71 -2.19 11.89
C MET A 436 -25.75 -2.84 11.01
N GLU A 437 -25.31 -3.62 10.04
CA GLU A 437 -26.17 -4.30 9.08
C GLU A 437 -25.88 -5.80 9.08
N TYR A 438 -26.93 -6.61 9.03
CA TYR A 438 -26.84 -8.04 8.87
C TYR A 438 -26.90 -8.37 7.39
N ILE A 439 -25.77 -8.76 6.82
CA ILE A 439 -25.65 -9.13 5.41
C ILE A 439 -26.29 -10.50 5.18
N THR A 440 -26.00 -11.44 6.09
CA THR A 440 -26.63 -12.76 6.17
C THR A 440 -26.96 -13.07 7.62
N GLU A 441 -27.60 -14.24 7.90
CA GLU A 441 -27.90 -14.66 9.28
C GLU A 441 -26.64 -14.75 10.15
N ASP A 442 -25.47 -15.07 9.56
CA ASP A 442 -24.21 -15.32 10.26
C ASP A 442 -23.17 -14.21 10.06
N ARG A 443 -23.39 -13.23 9.17
CA ARG A 443 -22.43 -12.16 8.84
C ARG A 443 -22.99 -10.77 9.07
N VAL A 444 -22.15 -9.92 9.64
CA VAL A 444 -22.50 -8.55 10.04
C VAL A 444 -21.49 -7.59 9.47
N GLN A 445 -21.96 -6.49 8.91
CA GLN A 445 -21.16 -5.34 8.52
C GLN A 445 -21.33 -4.24 9.56
N LEU A 446 -20.20 -3.75 10.07
CA LEU A 446 -20.12 -2.65 11.01
C LEU A 446 -19.56 -1.43 10.29
N HIS A 447 -20.29 -0.33 10.34
CA HIS A 447 -19.86 0.95 9.77
C HIS A 447 -19.42 1.88 10.89
N TYR A 448 -18.13 2.22 10.89
CA TYR A 448 -17.53 3.09 11.89
C TYR A 448 -16.95 4.35 11.26
N GLU A 449 -17.00 5.48 11.97
CA GLU A 449 -16.06 6.57 11.77
C GLU A 449 -14.93 6.45 12.78
N MET A 450 -13.70 6.46 12.30
CA MET A 450 -12.50 6.30 13.14
C MET A 450 -11.41 7.27 12.73
N PRO A 451 -10.60 7.76 13.68
CA PRO A 451 -9.38 8.48 13.32
C PRO A 451 -8.42 7.58 12.54
N LEU A 452 -7.93 8.05 11.39
CA LEU A 452 -7.02 7.27 10.54
C LEU A 452 -5.80 6.78 11.32
N ASN A 453 -5.26 7.61 12.21
CA ASN A 453 -4.10 7.24 13.03
C ASN A 453 -4.34 6.01 13.93
N GLU A 454 -5.57 5.74 14.33
CA GLU A 454 -5.94 4.55 15.12
C GLU A 454 -6.16 3.30 14.24
N VAL A 455 -6.41 3.49 12.94
CA VAL A 455 -6.59 2.41 11.97
C VAL A 455 -5.25 1.92 11.44
N ILE A 456 -4.32 2.82 11.13
CA ILE A 456 -3.02 2.46 10.56
C ILE A 456 -2.10 1.72 11.54
N TYR A 457 -2.29 1.81 12.86
CA TYR A 457 -1.51 1.06 13.84
C TYR A 457 -2.26 -0.20 14.28
N ASP A 458 -1.74 -1.37 13.94
CA ASP A 458 -2.12 -2.70 14.44
C ASP A 458 -3.64 -3.04 14.41
N PHE A 459 -4.51 -2.18 13.83
CA PHE A 459 -5.95 -2.43 13.82
C PHE A 459 -6.30 -3.64 12.97
N PHE A 460 -5.69 -3.76 11.80
CA PHE A 460 -5.91 -4.89 10.91
C PHE A 460 -5.45 -6.20 11.54
N ASP A 461 -4.29 -6.21 12.19
CA ASP A 461 -3.77 -7.39 12.88
C ASP A 461 -4.65 -7.77 14.07
N ALA A 462 -5.11 -6.78 14.84
CA ALA A 462 -6.04 -6.99 15.95
C ALA A 462 -7.39 -7.54 15.44
N LEU A 463 -7.91 -7.01 14.34
CA LEU A 463 -9.14 -7.49 13.69
C LEU A 463 -8.98 -8.96 13.27
N LYS A 464 -7.95 -9.31 12.52
CA LYS A 464 -7.67 -10.68 12.08
C LYS A 464 -7.48 -11.63 13.26
N SER A 465 -6.71 -11.24 14.25
CA SER A 465 -6.47 -12.05 15.45
C SER A 465 -7.76 -12.33 16.23
N LYS A 466 -8.60 -11.32 16.47
CA LYS A 466 -9.85 -11.44 17.25
C LYS A 466 -10.96 -12.16 16.50
N THR A 467 -10.89 -12.22 15.18
CA THR A 467 -11.87 -12.90 14.33
C THR A 467 -11.34 -14.23 13.75
N ARG A 468 -10.19 -14.72 14.22
CA ARG A 468 -9.53 -15.94 13.70
C ARG A 468 -9.29 -15.90 12.18
N GLY A 469 -9.03 -14.71 11.65
CA GLY A 469 -8.77 -14.50 10.23
C GLY A 469 -10.00 -14.17 9.38
N TYR A 470 -11.22 -14.26 9.92
CA TYR A 470 -12.46 -14.03 9.16
C TYR A 470 -12.89 -12.58 9.02
N GLY A 471 -12.31 -11.65 9.80
CA GLY A 471 -12.66 -10.24 9.71
C GLY A 471 -12.00 -9.57 8.51
N SER A 472 -12.74 -8.79 7.76
CA SER A 472 -12.23 -7.93 6.71
C SER A 472 -12.51 -6.46 6.99
N LEU A 473 -11.67 -5.59 6.46
CA LEU A 473 -11.71 -4.15 6.65
C LEU A 473 -11.51 -3.47 5.31
N ASP A 474 -12.35 -2.49 5.06
CA ASP A 474 -12.12 -1.45 4.07
C ASP A 474 -12.28 -0.09 4.71
N TYR A 475 -11.58 0.94 4.22
CA TYR A 475 -11.72 2.28 4.76
C TYR A 475 -11.48 3.35 3.71
N GLU A 476 -12.20 4.47 3.84
CA GLU A 476 -12.05 5.63 2.99
C GLU A 476 -11.94 6.93 3.81
N PHE A 477 -11.18 7.89 3.30
CA PHE A 477 -11.07 9.20 3.92
C PHE A 477 -12.39 9.98 3.76
N VAL A 478 -12.86 10.56 4.86
CA VAL A 478 -14.10 11.37 4.86
C VAL A 478 -13.82 12.85 5.03
N ARG A 479 -13.16 13.24 6.13
CA ARG A 479 -12.93 14.63 6.51
C ARG A 479 -11.85 14.79 7.57
N TYR A 480 -11.44 16.03 7.80
CA TYR A 480 -10.72 16.41 9.00
C TYR A 480 -11.69 16.83 10.10
N GLU A 481 -11.42 16.43 11.36
CA GLU A 481 -12.25 16.75 12.51
C GLU A 481 -11.38 17.25 13.69
N PRO A 482 -11.81 18.33 14.40
CA PRO A 482 -11.11 18.82 15.56
C PRO A 482 -10.98 17.77 16.67
N SER A 483 -9.77 17.60 17.21
CA SER A 483 -9.50 16.61 18.24
C SER A 483 -8.49 17.11 19.27
N LYS A 484 -8.53 16.53 20.48
CA LYS A 484 -7.61 16.86 21.58
C LYS A 484 -6.26 16.18 21.38
N LEU A 485 -5.52 16.65 20.39
CA LEU A 485 -4.21 16.13 20.03
C LEU A 485 -3.09 16.86 20.76
N VAL A 486 -2.07 16.12 21.15
CA VAL A 486 -0.87 16.64 21.79
C VAL A 486 0.39 16.11 21.13
N LYS A 487 1.40 16.96 21.00
CA LYS A 487 2.73 16.52 20.59
C LYS A 487 3.42 15.86 21.77
N MET A 488 3.80 14.62 21.62
CA MET A 488 4.60 13.87 22.57
C MET A 488 6.03 13.75 22.06
N ASP A 489 6.96 14.25 22.84
CA ASP A 489 8.39 14.23 22.56
C ASP A 489 9.09 13.18 23.41
N ILE A 490 10.08 12.49 22.83
CA ILE A 490 10.93 11.52 23.52
C ILE A 490 12.31 12.13 23.75
N LEU A 491 12.74 12.11 25.00
CA LEU A 491 14.05 12.62 25.40
C LEU A 491 14.93 11.45 25.88
N LEU A 492 16.12 11.35 25.32
CA LEU A 492 17.19 10.46 25.79
C LEU A 492 18.25 11.28 26.49
N ASN A 493 18.53 10.96 27.74
CA ASN A 493 19.47 11.73 28.57
C ASN A 493 19.16 13.25 28.59
N LYS A 494 17.86 13.63 28.53
CA LYS A 494 17.33 15.01 28.43
C LYS A 494 17.50 15.69 27.06
N GLU A 495 18.07 15.04 26.08
CA GLU A 495 18.14 15.52 24.70
C GLU A 495 16.95 15.03 23.91
N LEU A 496 16.33 15.91 23.14
CA LEU A 496 15.20 15.59 22.28
C LEU A 496 15.67 14.75 21.09
N VAL A 497 15.02 13.61 20.88
CA VAL A 497 15.17 12.80 19.67
C VAL A 497 13.94 13.02 18.80
N ASP A 498 14.05 13.94 17.87
CA ASP A 498 12.96 14.40 16.99
C ASP A 498 12.33 13.28 16.16
N ALA A 499 13.13 12.28 15.79
CA ALA A 499 12.67 11.10 15.05
C ALA A 499 11.64 10.24 15.82
N PHE A 500 11.55 10.37 17.13
CA PHE A 500 10.56 9.69 17.98
C PHE A 500 9.40 10.60 18.39
N SER A 501 9.39 11.87 17.96
CA SER A 501 8.27 12.77 18.23
C SER A 501 7.02 12.30 17.50
N MET A 502 5.87 12.32 18.17
CA MET A 502 4.60 11.89 17.58
C MET A 502 3.44 12.77 18.06
N ILE A 503 2.39 12.85 17.27
CA ILE A 503 1.13 13.50 17.64
C ILE A 503 0.17 12.38 18.04
N VAL A 504 -0.36 12.48 19.26
CA VAL A 504 -1.26 11.46 19.83
C VAL A 504 -2.46 12.14 20.49
N HIS A 505 -3.55 11.42 20.63
CA HIS A 505 -4.69 11.92 21.40
C HIS A 505 -4.33 11.99 22.90
N GLU A 506 -4.76 13.04 23.59
CA GLU A 506 -4.41 13.32 24.99
C GLU A 506 -4.71 12.12 25.91
N SER A 507 -5.84 11.44 25.73
CA SER A 507 -6.23 10.28 26.54
C SER A 507 -5.29 9.08 26.41
N LYS A 508 -4.62 8.90 25.26
CA LYS A 508 -3.71 7.78 24.97
C LYS A 508 -2.22 8.13 25.22
N ALA A 509 -1.92 9.41 25.41
CA ALA A 509 -0.55 9.91 25.48
C ALA A 509 0.29 9.22 26.59
N TYR A 510 -0.27 9.00 27.76
CA TYR A 510 0.44 8.33 28.86
C TYR A 510 0.77 6.86 28.53
N GLN A 511 -0.21 6.11 28.04
CA GLN A 511 -0.02 4.69 27.70
C GLN A 511 1.02 4.54 26.58
N ARG A 512 0.89 5.33 25.52
CA ARG A 512 1.84 5.34 24.41
C ARG A 512 3.24 5.76 24.84
N GLY A 513 3.35 6.82 25.66
CA GLY A 513 4.63 7.28 26.20
C GLY A 513 5.31 6.25 27.08
N LYS A 514 4.56 5.56 27.94
CA LYS A 514 5.06 4.47 28.78
C LYS A 514 5.58 3.31 27.92
N PHE A 515 4.80 2.87 26.94
CA PHE A 515 5.17 1.81 26.02
C PHE A 515 6.48 2.14 25.28
N VAL A 516 6.57 3.30 24.64
CA VAL A 516 7.77 3.75 23.92
C VAL A 516 9.00 3.79 24.85
N CYS A 517 8.86 4.33 26.07
CA CYS A 517 9.96 4.37 27.03
C CYS A 517 10.43 2.96 27.45
N GLU A 518 9.51 2.02 27.63
CA GLU A 518 9.85 0.64 28.00
C GLU A 518 10.52 -0.10 26.85
N LYS A 519 10.02 0.04 25.60
CA LYS A 519 10.64 -0.54 24.41
C LYS A 519 12.03 0.00 24.14
N LEU A 520 12.21 1.30 24.20
CA LEU A 520 13.53 1.92 24.05
C LEU A 520 14.51 1.46 25.14
N LYS A 521 14.04 1.23 26.38
CA LYS A 521 14.88 0.68 27.46
C LYS A 521 15.37 -0.73 27.16
N GLU A 522 14.58 -1.55 26.44
CA GLU A 522 14.97 -2.92 26.09
C GLU A 522 16.08 -2.93 25.02
N VAL A 523 16.05 -1.97 24.10
CA VAL A 523 16.92 -1.94 22.92
C VAL A 523 18.17 -1.05 23.12
N ILE A 524 18.05 0.05 23.85
CA ILE A 524 19.19 0.94 24.08
C ILE A 524 20.23 0.23 24.98
N PRO A 525 21.49 0.10 24.52
CA PRO A 525 22.53 -0.62 25.27
C PRO A 525 22.89 0.12 26.57
N MET A 526 23.40 -0.63 27.53
CA MET A 526 23.90 -0.05 28.78
C MET A 526 25.14 0.80 28.51
N HIS A 527 25.14 2.02 29.01
CA HIS A 527 26.27 2.95 29.00
C HIS A 527 27.02 2.99 30.33
N GLN A 528 28.16 3.68 30.37
CA GLN A 528 28.92 3.92 31.62
C GLN A 528 28.14 4.80 32.63
N PHE A 529 27.04 5.42 32.18
CA PHE A 529 26.14 6.27 32.98
C PHE A 529 24.68 5.83 32.76
N GLU A 530 23.79 6.26 33.65
CA GLU A 530 22.35 6.00 33.50
C GLU A 530 21.77 6.85 32.37
N VAL A 531 21.01 6.22 31.49
CA VAL A 531 20.29 6.87 30.41
C VAL A 531 18.80 6.96 30.78
N PRO A 532 18.30 8.11 31.22
CA PRO A 532 16.88 8.30 31.40
C PRO A 532 16.22 8.49 30.03
N ILE A 533 15.16 7.75 29.81
CA ILE A 533 14.27 7.84 28.65
C ILE A 533 12.98 8.46 29.17
N GLN A 534 12.54 9.56 28.57
CA GLN A 534 11.40 10.32 29.06
C GLN A 534 10.46 10.66 27.91
N ALA A 535 9.18 10.40 28.09
CA ALA A 535 8.13 10.94 27.22
C ALA A 535 7.57 12.21 27.86
N SER A 536 7.46 13.28 27.07
CA SER A 536 6.99 14.58 27.55
C SER A 536 5.98 15.22 26.61
N ILE A 537 5.07 15.99 27.18
CA ILE A 537 4.18 16.90 26.47
C ILE A 537 4.58 18.31 26.86
N GLY A 538 5.19 19.03 25.91
CA GLY A 538 5.85 20.30 26.24
C GLY A 538 6.93 20.10 27.31
N GLN A 539 6.81 20.80 28.44
CA GLN A 539 7.77 20.67 29.55
C GLN A 539 7.41 19.58 30.57
N LYS A 540 6.21 19.00 30.49
CA LYS A 540 5.72 18.00 31.45
C LYS A 540 6.12 16.59 31.01
N VAL A 541 6.94 15.92 31.82
CA VAL A 541 7.26 14.51 31.66
C VAL A 541 6.05 13.67 32.10
N ILE A 542 5.52 12.85 31.19
CA ILE A 542 4.35 12.00 31.42
C ILE A 542 4.75 10.54 31.72
N ALA A 543 5.82 10.04 31.11
CA ALA A 543 6.32 8.69 31.36
C ALA A 543 7.86 8.68 31.39
N ARG A 544 8.44 7.70 32.10
CA ARG A 544 9.88 7.58 32.25
C ARG A 544 10.30 6.13 32.42
N ALA A 545 11.36 5.74 31.70
CA ALA A 545 12.13 4.54 31.94
C ALA A 545 13.62 4.90 32.11
N THR A 546 14.43 4.00 32.61
CA THR A 546 15.87 4.29 32.80
C THR A 546 16.69 3.04 32.45
N VAL A 547 17.61 3.19 31.50
CA VAL A 547 18.64 2.19 31.24
C VAL A 547 19.72 2.30 32.30
N ARG A 548 19.98 1.23 33.03
CA ARG A 548 20.95 1.24 34.13
C ARG A 548 22.38 1.37 33.59
N ALA A 549 23.21 2.09 34.35
CA ALA A 549 24.63 2.20 34.01
C ALA A 549 25.36 0.86 34.21
N TYR A 550 26.37 0.63 33.38
CA TYR A 550 27.29 -0.48 33.60
C TYR A 550 27.92 -0.36 35.00
N ARG A 551 27.83 -1.42 35.78
CA ARG A 551 28.31 -1.39 37.16
C ARG A 551 29.65 -2.17 37.24
N LYS A 552 30.74 -1.42 37.29
CA LYS A 552 32.05 -2.03 37.64
C LYS A 552 32.11 -2.21 39.15
N ASP A 553 32.40 -3.39 39.62
CA ASP A 553 32.61 -3.63 41.05
C ASP A 553 33.96 -3.03 41.50
N VAL A 554 33.88 -1.77 41.95
CA VAL A 554 35.06 -1.04 42.41
C VAL A 554 35.52 -1.45 43.82
N ILE A 555 34.69 -2.27 44.51
CA ILE A 555 34.98 -2.77 45.86
C ILE A 555 35.51 -4.21 45.86
N ALA A 556 35.52 -4.91 44.74
CA ALA A 556 36.01 -6.29 44.65
C ALA A 556 37.44 -6.51 45.17
N LYS A 557 38.29 -5.51 45.07
CA LYS A 557 39.67 -5.52 45.55
C LYS A 557 39.84 -4.94 46.98
N CYS A 558 38.74 -4.60 47.67
CA CYS A 558 38.81 -4.09 49.05
C CYS A 558 38.70 -5.24 50.03
N TYR A 559 39.84 -5.85 50.40
CA TYR A 559 39.93 -6.82 51.49
C TYR A 559 39.86 -6.11 52.84
N GLY A 560 38.98 -6.59 53.74
CA GLY A 560 38.82 -6.06 55.10
C GLY A 560 37.71 -5.04 55.29
N GLY A 561 37.37 -4.77 56.53
CA GLY A 561 36.20 -3.97 56.97
C GLY A 561 36.30 -2.44 56.87
N ASP A 562 37.21 -1.88 56.06
CA ASP A 562 37.33 -0.43 55.90
C ASP A 562 36.14 0.17 55.13
N ILE A 563 35.10 0.52 55.92
CA ILE A 563 33.84 1.12 55.45
C ILE A 563 34.08 2.48 54.82
N SER A 564 35.05 3.23 55.33
CA SER A 564 35.36 4.57 54.86
C SER A 564 35.95 4.57 53.46
N ARG A 565 36.84 3.64 53.15
CA ARG A 565 37.45 3.44 51.84
C ARG A 565 36.43 2.96 50.82
N LYS A 566 35.53 2.04 51.23
CA LYS A 566 34.44 1.56 50.38
C LYS A 566 33.49 2.70 50.01
N LYS A 567 33.07 3.55 50.98
CA LYS A 567 32.25 4.72 50.73
C LYS A 567 32.93 5.71 49.75
N LYS A 568 34.20 6.03 49.96
CA LYS A 568 34.97 6.95 49.10
C LYS A 568 35.05 6.44 47.65
N LEU A 569 35.27 5.14 47.44
CA LEU A 569 35.32 4.56 46.11
C LEU A 569 33.97 4.59 45.39
N LEU A 570 32.87 4.33 46.11
CA LEU A 570 31.52 4.43 45.59
C LEU A 570 31.15 5.86 45.25
N GLU A 571 31.53 6.84 46.08
CA GLU A 571 31.34 8.29 45.82
C GLU A 571 32.09 8.76 44.57
N LYS A 572 33.37 8.40 44.45
CA LYS A 572 34.18 8.67 43.23
C LYS A 572 33.57 8.07 41.98
N GLN A 573 33.06 6.83 42.07
CA GLN A 573 32.36 6.19 40.95
C GLN A 573 31.08 6.95 40.59
N LYS A 574 30.30 7.39 41.59
CA LYS A 574 29.08 8.20 41.40
C LYS A 574 29.37 9.55 40.76
N GLU A 575 30.42 10.26 41.22
CA GLU A 575 30.86 11.51 40.63
C GLU A 575 31.39 11.33 39.20
N GLY A 576 32.19 10.30 38.95
CA GLY A 576 32.67 9.96 37.62
C GLY A 576 31.54 9.69 36.63
N LYS A 577 30.53 8.91 37.03
CA LYS A 577 29.32 8.66 36.24
C LYS A 577 28.51 9.93 35.99
N LYS A 578 28.42 10.84 37.00
CA LYS A 578 27.73 12.13 36.85
C LYS A 578 28.43 13.02 35.82
N ARG A 579 29.77 13.05 35.81
CA ARG A 579 30.55 13.80 34.82
C ARG A 579 30.40 13.18 33.42
N MET A 580 30.51 11.84 33.27
CA MET A 580 30.32 11.16 32.01
C MET A 580 28.92 11.41 31.42
N ARG A 581 27.90 11.48 32.24
CA ARG A 581 26.54 11.81 31.81
C ARG A 581 26.40 13.20 31.21
N GLN A 582 27.21 14.17 31.64
CA GLN A 582 27.18 15.55 31.12
C GLN A 582 27.79 15.67 29.71
N PHE A 583 28.69 14.76 29.34
CA PHE A 583 29.42 14.82 28.07
C PHE A 583 29.14 13.63 27.15
N GLY A 584 28.47 12.58 27.67
CA GLY A 584 28.19 11.37 26.91
C GLY A 584 26.97 11.53 25.99
N ARG A 585 27.18 11.40 24.69
CA ARG A 585 26.08 11.21 23.72
C ARG A 585 25.57 9.78 23.83
N VAL A 586 24.26 9.62 23.67
CA VAL A 586 23.60 8.32 23.60
C VAL A 586 23.38 8.02 22.13
N GLU A 587 24.08 7.02 21.62
CA GLU A 587 23.83 6.48 20.30
C GLU A 587 22.51 5.69 20.32
N VAL A 588 21.64 5.96 19.36
CA VAL A 588 20.38 5.26 19.19
C VAL A 588 20.59 4.19 18.15
N PRO A 589 20.57 2.90 18.53
CA PRO A 589 20.73 1.82 17.56
C PRO A 589 19.55 1.78 16.59
N GLN A 590 19.77 1.24 15.40
CA GLN A 590 18.75 1.16 14.34
C GLN A 590 17.51 0.37 14.80
N GLU A 591 17.71 -0.68 15.60
CA GLU A 591 16.64 -1.50 16.15
C GLU A 591 15.68 -0.70 17.07
N ALA A 592 16.12 0.43 17.63
CA ALA A 592 15.27 1.29 18.45
C ALA A 592 14.14 1.92 17.65
N PHE A 593 14.38 2.27 16.39
CA PHE A 593 13.35 2.84 15.52
C PHE A 593 12.29 1.81 15.16
N THR A 594 12.71 0.60 14.80
CA THR A 594 11.80 -0.54 14.52
C THR A 594 11.03 -1.02 15.75
N ALA A 595 11.66 -1.02 16.93
CA ALA A 595 11.02 -1.45 18.17
C ALA A 595 9.86 -0.54 18.61
N VAL A 596 9.92 0.75 18.27
CA VAL A 596 8.86 1.73 18.58
C VAL A 596 7.67 1.60 17.62
N LEU A 597 7.89 1.04 16.41
CA LEU A 597 6.84 0.87 15.40
C LEU A 597 5.82 -0.21 15.80
N LYS A 598 6.27 -1.30 16.39
CA LYS A 598 5.41 -2.43 16.78
C LYS A 598 4.72 -2.11 18.12
N TYR A 599 3.46 -1.70 18.03
CA TYR A 599 2.62 -1.48 19.21
C TYR A 599 1.85 -2.76 19.51
N ASP A 600 2.23 -3.45 20.57
CA ASP A 600 1.55 -4.66 21.05
C ASP A 600 0.74 -4.28 22.30
N GLU A 601 -0.59 -4.12 22.18
CA GLU A 601 -1.48 -3.80 23.30
C GLU A 601 -1.63 -4.97 24.29
N ASN A 602 -1.11 -6.16 23.97
CA ASN A 602 -1.31 -7.39 24.73
C ASN A 602 -0.20 -7.70 25.76
N LYS A 603 0.54 -6.68 26.23
CA LYS A 603 1.46 -6.87 27.38
C LYS A 603 1.26 -5.83 28.48
#